data_7b6da3d16401294e109f37bc2a627aa8
#
_entry.id   7b6da3d16401294e109f37bc2a627aa8
#
_cell.length_a   1.000
_cell.length_b   1.000
_cell.length_c   1.000
_cell.angle_alpha   90.00
_cell.angle_beta   90.00
_cell.angle_gamma   90.00
#
_symmetry.space_group_name_H-M   'P 1'
#
loop_
_entity.id
_entity.type
_entity.pdbx_description
1 polymer ?
#
loop_
_entity_poly.entity_id
_entity_poly.type
_entity_poly.pdbx_seq_one_letter_code
_entity_poly.pdbx_strand_id
1 'polypeptide(L)'
;MPAPGSEGAQGPQHTESETYSKSILGPVFFTLSNLNVAGSNPEPADPAQSQYIVAANEMFTVSVDIEFNTSPLSKLLMCLGTSITVDFGFEGFGANASEADVKASIVTQKDVFKYTVSWTGTAEEIKLNSGLYEIGAVVTVGPGNNPCAQYIFGYGYIEEILLQVYPA
;
A
#
# COMPACT_ATOMS: atom_id res chain seq x y z
N MET A 1 50.86 -21.42 19.32
CA MET A 1 50.89 -20.73 18.89
C MET A 1 51.37 -20.62 18.38
N PRO A 2 52.10 -21.03 18.20
CA PRO A 2 52.55 -20.64 17.60
C PRO A 2 52.97 -20.25 17.28
N ALA A 3 53.28 -20.35 17.27
CA ALA A 3 53.66 -19.78 16.87
C ALA A 3 53.87 -19.27 16.79
N PRO A 4 54.21 -19.16 16.93
CA PRO A 4 54.21 -18.49 16.78
C PRO A 4 54.16 -18.03 16.19
N GLY A 5 54.11 -17.98 16.00
CA GLY A 5 53.97 -17.45 15.47
C GLY A 5 53.77 -17.12 15.18
N SER A 6 53.69 -17.26 14.97
CA SER A 6 53.39 -16.98 14.64
C SER A 6 53.07 -16.66 14.80
N GLU A 7 53.23 -16.89 15.06
CA GLU A 7 52.76 -16.32 15.22
C GLU A 7 52.59 -15.57 14.68
N GLY A 8 53.35 -15.71 14.77
CA GLY A 8 53.35 -14.55 14.14
C GLY A 8 52.10 -13.99 13.62
N ALA A 9 52.26 -13.05 12.88
CA ALA A 9 51.08 -12.42 12.33
C ALA A 9 50.14 -13.46 11.77
N GLN A 10 49.36 -13.92 12.63
CA GLN A 10 48.30 -14.83 12.23
C GLN A 10 47.11 -14.02 11.80
N GLY A 11 46.50 -14.41 10.74
CA GLY A 11 45.19 -13.93 10.42
C GLY A 11 44.16 -14.39 11.44
N PRO A 12 42.95 -13.96 11.32
CA PRO A 12 41.88 -14.40 12.23
C PRO A 12 41.75 -15.92 12.18
N GLN A 13 41.52 -16.47 13.31
CA GLN A 13 41.28 -17.92 13.37
C GLN A 13 39.97 -18.22 12.67
N HIS A 14 39.98 -19.38 12.02
CA HIS A 14 38.76 -19.88 11.43
C HIS A 14 37.87 -20.39 12.56
N THR A 15 36.68 -19.86 12.65
CA THR A 15 35.68 -20.30 13.63
C THR A 15 34.48 -20.84 12.89
N GLU A 16 33.89 -21.87 13.46
CA GLU A 16 32.59 -22.32 12.99
C GLU A 16 31.52 -21.50 13.70
N SER A 17 30.63 -20.94 12.91
CA SER A 17 29.48 -20.22 13.45
C SER A 17 28.26 -21.10 13.37
N GLU A 18 27.66 -21.31 14.49
CA GLU A 18 26.32 -21.88 14.53
C GLU A 18 25.35 -20.74 14.71
N THR A 19 24.53 -20.54 13.71
CA THR A 19 23.55 -19.48 13.75
C THR A 19 22.19 -20.08 14.01
N TYR A 20 21.71 -19.87 15.21
CA TYR A 20 20.37 -20.28 15.60
C TYR A 20 19.33 -19.18 15.37
N SER A 21 19.78 -18.05 14.95
CA SER A 21 18.95 -16.89 14.77
C SER A 21 18.44 -16.73 13.35
N LYS A 22 18.20 -17.85 12.68
CA LYS A 22 17.53 -17.78 11.39
C LYS A 22 16.24 -17.05 11.57
N SER A 23 16.03 -16.04 10.77
CA SER A 23 14.81 -15.26 10.85
C SER A 23 14.64 -14.60 12.22
N ILE A 24 15.73 -14.14 12.80
CA ILE A 24 15.65 -13.45 14.09
C ILE A 24 14.62 -12.31 14.04
N LEU A 25 14.52 -11.64 12.90
CA LEU A 25 13.50 -10.65 12.64
C LEU A 25 12.42 -11.19 11.70
N GLY A 26 12.77 -12.17 10.89
CA GLY A 26 11.87 -12.77 9.91
C GLY A 26 11.64 -11.91 8.70
N PRO A 27 11.01 -12.46 7.67
CA PRO A 27 10.67 -11.69 6.49
C PRO A 27 9.53 -10.72 6.76
N VAL A 28 9.51 -9.64 6.01
CA VAL A 28 8.37 -8.74 5.97
C VAL A 28 7.75 -8.80 4.58
N PHE A 29 6.48 -9.04 4.55
CA PHE A 29 5.71 -8.94 3.31
C PHE A 29 4.31 -8.45 3.63
N PHE A 30 3.65 -7.94 2.62
CA PHE A 30 2.25 -7.53 2.75
C PHE A 30 1.46 -8.02 1.55
N THR A 31 0.16 -8.15 1.76
CA THR A 31 -0.78 -8.50 0.71
C THR A 31 -1.78 -7.38 0.55
N LEU A 32 -2.23 -7.18 -0.68
CA LEU A 32 -3.25 -6.21 -1.02
C LEU A 32 -4.53 -6.94 -1.33
N SER A 33 -5.64 -6.39 -0.87
CA SER A 33 -6.95 -6.96 -1.13
C SER A 33 -8.03 -5.90 -1.06
N ASN A 34 -9.23 -6.26 -1.47
CA ASN A 34 -10.42 -5.41 -1.34
C ASN A 34 -10.24 -4.01 -1.92
N LEU A 35 -9.59 -3.91 -3.09
CA LEU A 35 -9.67 -2.67 -3.84
C LEU A 35 -11.14 -2.47 -4.19
N ASN A 36 -11.68 -1.34 -3.76
CA ASN A 36 -13.11 -1.09 -3.87
C ASN A 36 -13.39 0.38 -4.13
N VAL A 37 -14.53 0.62 -4.72
CA VAL A 37 -15.06 1.97 -4.88
C VAL A 37 -16.53 1.94 -4.50
N ALA A 38 -17.01 2.98 -3.85
CA ALA A 38 -18.40 3.07 -3.45
C ALA A 38 -18.86 4.52 -3.48
N GLY A 39 -19.98 4.74 -4.17
CA GLY A 39 -20.66 6.03 -4.15
C GLY A 39 -21.30 6.29 -2.78
N SER A 40 -21.80 7.49 -2.62
CA SER A 40 -22.39 7.93 -1.36
C SER A 40 -23.79 7.37 -1.10
N ASN A 41 -24.40 6.79 -2.11
CA ASN A 41 -25.75 6.24 -1.98
C ASN A 41 -25.66 4.80 -1.48
N PRO A 42 -26.00 4.55 -0.20
CA PRO A 42 -25.88 3.21 0.38
C PRO A 42 -26.94 2.24 -0.14
N GLU A 43 -28.01 2.76 -0.71
CA GLU A 43 -29.10 1.93 -1.23
C GLU A 43 -29.42 2.40 -2.63
N PRO A 44 -28.87 1.75 -3.66
CA PRO A 44 -29.24 2.09 -5.03
C PRO A 44 -30.76 1.93 -5.16
N ALA A 45 -31.40 3.01 -5.51
CA ALA A 45 -32.85 3.03 -5.62
C ALA A 45 -33.37 2.28 -6.84
N ASP A 46 -32.47 1.88 -7.72
CA ASP A 46 -32.79 1.29 -9.01
C ASP A 46 -31.73 0.20 -9.30
N PRO A 47 -32.12 -0.92 -9.90
CA PRO A 47 -31.13 -1.92 -10.33
C PRO A 47 -30.04 -1.39 -11.25
N ALA A 48 -30.28 -0.26 -11.93
CA ALA A 48 -29.27 0.37 -12.75
C ALA A 48 -28.24 1.17 -11.95
N GLN A 49 -28.54 1.45 -10.68
CA GLN A 49 -27.61 2.15 -9.80
C GLN A 49 -26.84 1.13 -8.98
N SER A 50 -25.54 1.27 -8.95
CA SER A 50 -24.69 0.45 -8.12
C SER A 50 -23.65 1.34 -7.45
N GLN A 51 -22.94 0.79 -6.48
CA GLN A 51 -21.84 1.53 -5.86
C GLN A 51 -20.74 1.92 -6.87
N TYR A 52 -20.75 1.30 -8.04
CA TYR A 52 -19.77 1.52 -9.10
C TYR A 52 -20.23 2.53 -10.15
N ILE A 53 -21.37 3.14 -9.95
CA ILE A 53 -21.94 4.15 -10.85
C ILE A 53 -22.22 5.40 -10.04
N VAL A 54 -21.52 6.48 -10.37
CA VAL A 54 -21.61 7.72 -9.60
C VAL A 54 -21.88 8.91 -10.53
N ALA A 55 -22.60 9.90 -10.01
CA ALA A 55 -22.73 11.17 -10.69
C ALA A 55 -21.44 11.98 -10.54
N ALA A 56 -21.18 12.89 -11.48
CA ALA A 56 -19.96 13.69 -11.47
C ALA A 56 -19.78 14.52 -10.20
N ASN A 57 -20.88 14.92 -9.56
CA ASN A 57 -20.86 15.71 -8.32
C ASN A 57 -21.12 14.88 -7.07
N GLU A 58 -21.17 13.57 -7.21
CA GLU A 58 -21.43 12.68 -6.08
C GLU A 58 -20.12 12.32 -5.40
N MET A 59 -20.12 12.33 -4.06
CA MET A 59 -18.97 11.84 -3.30
C MET A 59 -18.84 10.34 -3.47
N PHE A 60 -17.62 9.87 -3.68
CA PHE A 60 -17.32 8.46 -3.67
C PHE A 60 -16.02 8.20 -2.92
N THR A 61 -15.86 6.97 -2.45
CA THR A 61 -14.66 6.55 -1.73
C THR A 61 -14.02 5.40 -2.47
N VAL A 62 -12.73 5.51 -2.69
CA VAL A 62 -11.92 4.40 -3.19
C VAL A 62 -11.00 3.95 -2.07
N SER A 63 -10.83 2.64 -1.91
CA SER A 63 -10.10 2.10 -0.78
C SER A 63 -9.41 0.78 -1.15
N VAL A 64 -8.39 0.45 -0.38
CA VAL A 64 -7.67 -0.82 -0.49
C VAL A 64 -7.22 -1.27 0.89
N ASP A 65 -7.22 -2.58 1.11
CA ASP A 65 -6.73 -3.18 2.33
C ASP A 65 -5.29 -3.65 2.14
N ILE A 66 -4.47 -3.42 3.15
CA ILE A 66 -3.07 -3.83 3.19
C ILE A 66 -2.88 -4.62 4.47
N GLU A 67 -2.38 -5.84 4.35
CA GLU A 67 -2.15 -6.69 5.50
C GLU A 67 -0.71 -7.18 5.53
N PHE A 68 -0.03 -6.91 6.64
CA PHE A 68 1.35 -7.34 6.87
C PHE A 68 1.37 -8.67 7.59
N ASN A 69 2.43 -9.45 7.34
CA ASN A 69 2.69 -10.62 8.17
C ASN A 69 3.06 -10.18 9.59
N THR A 70 3.11 -11.13 10.53
CA THR A 70 3.30 -10.83 11.95
C THR A 70 4.67 -11.25 12.48
N SER A 71 5.68 -11.27 11.63
CA SER A 71 7.05 -11.56 12.06
C SER A 71 7.58 -10.49 13.03
N PRO A 72 8.62 -10.79 13.81
CA PRO A 72 9.24 -9.77 14.66
C PRO A 72 9.66 -8.52 13.92
N LEU A 73 10.15 -8.64 12.68
CA LEU A 73 10.50 -7.47 11.90
C LEU A 73 9.26 -6.66 11.49
N SER A 74 8.17 -7.33 11.15
CA SER A 74 6.91 -6.63 10.88
C SER A 74 6.44 -5.87 12.11
N LYS A 75 6.52 -6.50 13.29
CA LYS A 75 6.16 -5.83 14.54
C LYS A 75 7.00 -4.59 14.77
N LEU A 76 8.30 -4.69 14.52
CA LEU A 76 9.20 -3.55 14.65
C LEU A 76 8.82 -2.42 13.68
N LEU A 77 8.57 -2.75 12.41
CA LEU A 77 8.20 -1.75 11.42
C LEU A 77 6.90 -1.06 11.76
N MET A 78 5.90 -1.81 12.22
CA MET A 78 4.63 -1.20 12.63
C MET A 78 4.86 -0.24 13.80
N CYS A 79 5.66 -0.66 14.79
CA CYS A 79 5.96 0.13 15.98
C CYS A 79 6.75 1.41 15.66
N LEU A 80 7.60 1.39 14.64
CA LEU A 80 8.43 2.54 14.25
C LEU A 80 7.63 3.63 13.52
N GLY A 81 6.43 3.36 13.11
CA GLY A 81 5.65 4.33 12.33
C GLY A 81 6.14 4.44 10.90
N THR A 82 5.82 3.45 10.09
CA THR A 82 6.17 3.41 8.66
C THR A 82 5.04 4.02 7.86
N SER A 83 5.36 4.81 6.86
CA SER A 83 4.34 5.41 5.98
C SER A 83 3.82 4.38 5.00
N ILE A 84 2.52 4.38 4.79
CA ILE A 84 1.88 3.64 3.71
C ILE A 84 1.18 4.66 2.84
N THR A 85 1.61 4.77 1.60
CA THR A 85 1.04 5.71 0.63
C THR A 85 0.40 4.93 -0.49
N VAL A 86 -0.83 5.28 -0.83
CA VAL A 86 -1.55 4.65 -1.93
C VAL A 86 -1.84 5.69 -2.99
N ASP A 87 -1.44 5.39 -4.22
CA ASP A 87 -1.82 6.12 -5.40
C ASP A 87 -2.95 5.36 -6.08
N PHE A 88 -4.14 5.93 -6.08
CA PHE A 88 -5.26 5.38 -6.83
C PHE A 88 -5.26 6.01 -8.21
N GLY A 89 -5.09 5.19 -9.23
CA GLY A 89 -5.09 5.65 -10.61
C GLY A 89 -6.41 5.35 -11.28
N PHE A 90 -6.94 6.33 -12.00
CA PHE A 90 -8.17 6.21 -12.77
C PHE A 90 -7.80 6.31 -14.25
N GLU A 91 -7.98 5.23 -14.98
CA GLU A 91 -7.68 5.19 -16.41
C GLU A 91 -8.97 5.06 -17.18
N GLY A 92 -9.24 6.05 -18.02
CA GLY A 92 -10.49 6.10 -18.73
C GLY A 92 -10.49 5.34 -20.05
N PHE A 93 -11.66 4.85 -20.42
CA PHE A 93 -11.92 4.22 -21.70
C PHE A 93 -12.73 5.16 -22.60
N GLY A 94 -12.37 5.20 -23.86
CA GLY A 94 -13.09 5.98 -24.85
C GLY A 94 -12.54 7.39 -25.05
N ALA A 95 -13.07 8.08 -26.04
CA ALA A 95 -12.50 9.33 -26.56
C ALA A 95 -12.62 10.50 -25.59
N ASN A 96 -13.62 10.48 -24.70
CA ASN A 96 -13.87 11.59 -23.80
C ASN A 96 -13.39 11.33 -22.38
N ALA A 97 -12.87 10.14 -22.11
CA ALA A 97 -12.39 9.78 -20.79
C ALA A 97 -11.03 10.42 -20.54
N SER A 98 -10.80 10.78 -19.31
CA SER A 98 -9.56 11.39 -18.84
C SER A 98 -8.81 10.43 -17.92
N GLU A 99 -7.72 10.89 -17.38
CA GLU A 99 -6.96 10.14 -16.38
C GLU A 99 -6.76 11.00 -15.16
N ALA A 100 -6.71 10.35 -14.01
CA ALA A 100 -6.43 11.05 -12.76
C ALA A 100 -5.76 10.11 -11.78
N ASP A 101 -5.01 10.71 -10.87
CA ASP A 101 -4.40 10.02 -9.75
C ASP A 101 -4.72 10.75 -8.48
N VAL A 102 -5.03 10.00 -7.44
CA VAL A 102 -5.23 10.58 -6.11
C VAL A 102 -4.40 9.79 -5.11
N LYS A 103 -3.94 10.47 -4.07
CA LYS A 103 -3.09 9.89 -3.05
C LYS A 103 -3.74 9.93 -1.70
N ALA A 104 -3.50 8.88 -0.92
CA ALA A 104 -3.83 8.85 0.49
C ALA A 104 -2.67 8.19 1.23
N SER A 105 -2.42 8.64 2.45
CA SER A 105 -1.31 8.11 3.26
C SER A 105 -1.77 7.91 4.68
N ILE A 106 -1.21 6.87 5.30
CA ILE A 106 -1.36 6.61 6.73
C ILE A 106 0.01 6.25 7.29
N VAL A 107 0.10 6.20 8.61
CA VAL A 107 1.29 5.77 9.32
C VAL A 107 0.93 4.55 10.14
N THR A 108 1.78 3.53 10.11
CA THR A 108 1.54 2.30 10.86
C THR A 108 1.54 2.55 12.36
N GLN A 109 0.86 1.67 13.08
CA GLN A 109 0.72 1.74 14.53
C GLN A 109 1.15 0.43 15.16
N LYS A 110 1.66 0.53 16.38
CA LYS A 110 2.09 -0.63 17.14
C LYS A 110 0.99 -1.68 17.22
N ASP A 111 1.35 -2.92 16.92
CA ASP A 111 0.48 -4.08 17.01
C ASP A 111 -0.74 -4.07 16.08
N VAL A 112 -0.73 -3.20 15.08
CA VAL A 112 -1.74 -3.18 14.02
C VAL A 112 -1.08 -3.64 12.74
N PHE A 113 -1.61 -4.70 12.13
CA PHE A 113 -1.02 -5.33 10.93
C PHE A 113 -1.89 -5.22 9.70
N LYS A 114 -3.15 -4.84 9.88
CA LYS A 114 -4.08 -4.65 8.76
C LYS A 114 -4.57 -3.21 8.74
N TYR A 115 -4.50 -2.62 7.57
CA TYR A 115 -4.86 -1.23 7.34
C TYR A 115 -5.78 -1.11 6.15
N THR A 116 -6.68 -0.14 6.22
CA THR A 116 -7.47 0.28 5.07
C THR A 116 -7.08 1.71 4.75
N VAL A 117 -6.65 1.96 3.53
CA VAL A 117 -6.31 3.30 3.06
C VAL A 117 -7.37 3.72 2.05
N SER A 118 -7.93 4.89 2.23
CA SER A 118 -9.01 5.37 1.39
C SER A 118 -8.84 6.83 1.01
N TRP A 119 -9.44 7.18 -0.13
CA TRP A 119 -9.59 8.55 -0.58
C TRP A 119 -11.07 8.80 -0.89
N THR A 120 -11.57 9.97 -0.52
CA THR A 120 -12.96 10.35 -0.75
C THR A 120 -13.02 11.70 -1.43
N GLY A 121 -13.83 11.82 -2.45
CA GLY A 121 -14.05 13.07 -3.17
C GLY A 121 -15.04 12.87 -4.29
N THR A 122 -15.07 13.79 -5.24
CA THR A 122 -15.96 13.75 -6.39
C THR A 122 -15.15 13.60 -7.68
N ALA A 123 -15.82 13.12 -8.74
CA ALA A 123 -15.19 13.06 -10.06
C ALA A 123 -14.83 14.45 -10.57
N GLU A 124 -15.65 15.45 -10.24
CA GLU A 124 -15.37 16.84 -10.63
C GLU A 124 -14.09 17.37 -10.01
N GLU A 125 -13.86 17.08 -8.73
CA GLU A 125 -12.65 17.53 -8.04
C GLU A 125 -11.37 17.04 -8.70
N ILE A 126 -11.39 15.83 -9.23
CA ILE A 126 -10.23 15.23 -9.85
C ILE A 126 -10.28 15.26 -11.37
N LYS A 127 -11.27 16.00 -11.90
CA LYS A 127 -11.41 16.29 -13.32
C LYS A 127 -11.60 15.03 -14.18
N LEU A 128 -12.33 14.07 -13.66
CA LEU A 128 -12.77 12.93 -14.45
C LEU A 128 -14.03 13.33 -15.23
N ASN A 129 -13.92 13.26 -16.54
CA ASN A 129 -15.09 13.44 -17.43
C ASN A 129 -16.03 12.24 -17.28
N SER A 130 -17.26 12.40 -17.75
CA SER A 130 -18.19 11.26 -17.80
C SER A 130 -17.61 10.14 -18.64
N GLY A 131 -17.71 8.94 -18.17
CA GLY A 131 -17.19 7.79 -18.87
C GLY A 131 -16.95 6.60 -17.95
N LEU A 132 -16.28 5.60 -18.48
CA LEU A 132 -15.92 4.38 -17.78
C LEU A 132 -14.44 4.41 -17.45
N TYR A 133 -14.11 4.06 -16.22
CA TYR A 133 -12.74 4.08 -15.71
C TYR A 133 -12.36 2.76 -15.07
N GLU A 134 -11.13 2.37 -15.29
CA GLU A 134 -10.50 1.30 -14.54
C GLU A 134 -9.69 1.91 -13.42
N ILE A 135 -9.80 1.34 -12.22
CA ILE A 135 -9.09 1.83 -11.04
C ILE A 135 -8.04 0.80 -10.65
N GLY A 136 -6.84 1.28 -10.44
CA GLY A 136 -5.74 0.52 -9.85
C GLY A 136 -5.15 1.28 -8.67
N ALA A 137 -4.44 0.58 -7.83
CA ALA A 137 -3.76 1.18 -6.70
C ALA A 137 -2.32 0.72 -6.64
N VAL A 138 -1.39 1.67 -6.54
CA VAL A 138 0.01 1.41 -6.26
C VAL A 138 0.26 1.75 -4.81
N VAL A 139 0.72 0.77 -4.05
CA VAL A 139 0.98 0.92 -2.63
C VAL A 139 2.48 1.00 -2.41
N THR A 140 2.92 2.04 -1.72
CA THR A 140 4.32 2.22 -1.33
C THR A 140 4.40 2.18 0.18
N VAL A 141 5.26 1.33 0.70
CA VAL A 141 5.52 1.22 2.14
C VAL A 141 6.89 1.81 2.42
N GLY A 142 6.92 2.82 3.29
CA GLY A 142 8.13 3.55 3.65
C GLY A 142 8.31 4.87 2.90
N PRO A 143 9.30 5.68 3.30
CA PRO A 143 10.09 5.51 4.51
C PRO A 143 9.29 5.84 5.76
N GLY A 144 9.85 5.49 6.93
CA GLY A 144 9.24 5.84 8.19
C GLY A 144 9.63 7.23 8.67
N ASN A 145 8.87 7.76 9.63
CA ASN A 145 9.20 9.05 10.26
C ASN A 145 10.36 8.92 11.24
N ASN A 146 10.60 7.73 11.75
CA ASN A 146 11.71 7.47 12.64
C ASN A 146 13.02 7.50 11.84
N PRO A 147 14.08 8.16 12.33
CA PRO A 147 15.37 8.17 11.63
C PRO A 147 15.91 6.78 11.30
N CYS A 148 15.58 5.79 12.09
CA CYS A 148 16.00 4.41 11.84
C CYS A 148 15.22 3.72 10.73
N ALA A 149 14.15 4.31 10.26
CA ALA A 149 13.25 3.74 9.28
C ALA A 149 13.34 4.41 7.91
N GLN A 150 14.42 5.14 7.64
CA GLN A 150 14.56 5.92 6.41
C GLN A 150 14.77 5.06 5.16
N TYR A 151 15.17 3.83 5.33
CA TYR A 151 15.54 2.93 4.22
C TYR A 151 14.55 1.79 4.02
N ILE A 152 13.35 1.95 4.57
CA ILE A 152 12.30 0.92 4.42
C ILE A 152 11.51 1.24 3.16
N PHE A 153 11.48 0.30 2.21
CA PHE A 153 10.70 0.42 0.99
C PHE A 153 10.05 -0.90 0.61
N GLY A 154 8.82 -0.82 0.20
CA GLY A 154 8.10 -1.94 -0.37
C GLY A 154 7.06 -1.41 -1.35
N TYR A 155 6.74 -2.21 -2.36
CA TYR A 155 5.77 -1.84 -3.38
C TYR A 155 4.78 -2.96 -3.60
N GLY A 156 3.56 -2.59 -3.88
CA GLY A 156 2.52 -3.52 -4.29
C GLY A 156 1.59 -2.85 -5.28
N TYR A 157 0.89 -3.67 -6.05
CA TYR A 157 -0.04 -3.19 -7.04
C TYR A 157 -1.26 -4.09 -7.09
N ILE A 158 -2.44 -3.48 -7.20
CA ILE A 158 -3.71 -4.18 -7.35
C ILE A 158 -4.59 -3.37 -8.29
N GLU A 159 -5.33 -4.04 -9.15
CA GLU A 159 -6.13 -3.36 -10.15
C GLU A 159 -7.41 -4.12 -10.47
N GLU A 160 -8.13 -3.58 -11.45
CA GLU A 160 -9.25 -4.20 -12.15
C GLU A 160 -10.61 -4.03 -11.50
N ILE A 161 -10.85 -2.88 -10.86
CA ILE A 161 -12.23 -2.49 -10.61
C ILE A 161 -12.64 -1.37 -11.55
N LEU A 162 -13.92 -1.29 -11.82
CA LEU A 162 -14.47 -0.33 -12.77
C LEU A 162 -15.36 0.68 -12.06
N LEU A 163 -15.31 1.91 -12.53
CA LEU A 163 -16.18 2.99 -12.08
C LEU A 163 -16.78 3.68 -13.29
N GLN A 164 -18.08 3.86 -13.29
CA GLN A 164 -18.75 4.67 -14.30
C GLN A 164 -19.14 6.02 -13.71
N VAL A 165 -18.78 7.09 -14.40
CA VAL A 165 -19.16 8.46 -14.05
C VAL A 165 -20.16 8.97 -15.07
N TYR A 166 -21.28 9.46 -14.61
CA TYR A 166 -22.29 10.06 -15.49
C TYR A 166 -22.46 11.54 -15.15
N PRO A 167 -22.98 12.34 -16.10
CA PRO A 167 -23.19 13.77 -15.88
C PRO A 167 -24.17 14.01 -14.72
N ALA A 168 -23.86 15.01 -13.93
CA ALA A 168 -24.71 15.39 -12.81
C ALA A 168 -25.99 16.08 -13.29
#